data_939565e155ef34ec98e0573283a96ff1
#
_entry.id   939565e155ef34ec98e0573283a96ff1
#
_cell.length_a   1.000
_cell.length_b   1.000
_cell.length_c   1.000
_cell.angle_alpha   90.00
_cell.angle_beta   90.00
_cell.angle_gamma   90.00
#
_symmetry.space_group_name_H-M   'P 1'
#
loop_
_entity.id
_entity.type
_entity.pdbx_description
1 polymer ?
#
loop_
_entity_poly.entity_id
_entity_poly.type
_entity_poly.pdbx_seq_one_letter_code
_entity_poly.pdbx_strand_id
1 'polypeptide(L)'
;MFEAFWKEVGEAADITIPSWRNMSYFSDVTNICWFLQPEFAREARRLHNLVGNAVADDRFLVVGTGSSQLFQAALFALSPSDAPEPMTVVSAVPYYSVSNVPLLR
;
A
#
# COMPACT_ATOMS: atom_id res chain seq x y z
N MET A 1 -27.50 -4.54 4.48
CA MET A 1 -27.33 -3.21 5.10
C MET A 1 -26.55 -2.25 4.23
N PHE A 2 -25.40 -2.61 3.68
CA PHE A 2 -24.59 -1.70 2.85
C PHE A 2 -25.03 -1.57 1.37
N GLU A 3 -25.78 -2.53 0.83
CA GLU A 3 -26.18 -2.53 -0.58
C GLU A 3 -27.08 -1.35 -0.96
N ALA A 4 -28.06 -1.03 -0.12
CA ALA A 4 -28.96 0.10 -0.35
C ALA A 4 -28.19 1.44 -0.31
N PHE A 5 -27.28 1.58 0.67
CA PHE A 5 -26.38 2.73 0.78
C PHE A 5 -25.53 2.91 -0.48
N TRP A 6 -24.90 1.84 -0.96
CA TRP A 6 -24.04 1.92 -2.14
C TRP A 6 -24.81 2.14 -3.44
N LYS A 7 -26.06 1.68 -3.53
CA LYS A 7 -26.92 2.01 -4.68
C LYS A 7 -27.27 3.49 -4.71
N GLU A 8 -27.55 4.08 -3.55
CA GLU A 8 -27.90 5.50 -3.44
C GLU A 8 -26.68 6.40 -3.62
N VAL A 9 -25.57 6.09 -2.97
CA VAL A 9 -24.34 6.91 -2.98
C VAL A 9 -23.48 6.61 -4.20
N GLY A 10 -23.49 5.36 -4.68
CA GLY A 10 -22.67 4.92 -5.80
C GLY A 10 -23.00 5.61 -7.12
N GLU A 11 -24.26 5.94 -7.36
CA GLU A 11 -24.68 6.70 -8.55
C GLU A 11 -24.15 8.15 -8.53
N ALA A 12 -23.90 8.70 -7.35
CA ALA A 12 -23.34 10.04 -7.17
C ALA A 12 -21.80 10.05 -7.04
N ALA A 13 -21.18 8.88 -6.94
CA ALA A 13 -19.74 8.74 -6.73
C ALA A 13 -19.00 8.42 -8.04
N ASP A 14 -19.15 9.27 -9.04
CA ASP A 14 -18.38 9.16 -10.27
C ASP A 14 -16.90 9.45 -10.01
N ILE A 15 -16.05 8.47 -10.33
CA ILE A 15 -14.60 8.66 -10.31
C ILE A 15 -14.16 9.10 -11.71
N THR A 16 -13.94 10.39 -11.88
CA THR A 16 -13.37 10.93 -13.12
C THR A 16 -11.85 10.85 -13.07
N ILE A 17 -11.28 10.03 -13.93
CA ILE A 17 -9.83 9.91 -14.11
C ILE A 17 -9.45 10.66 -15.39
N PRO A 18 -8.87 11.86 -15.30
CA PRO A 18 -8.39 12.56 -16.48
C PRO A 18 -7.32 11.73 -17.19
N SER A 19 -7.53 11.40 -18.46
CA SER A 19 -6.65 10.50 -19.21
C SER A 19 -5.19 10.99 -19.27
N TRP A 20 -4.99 12.28 -19.34
CA TRP A 20 -3.65 12.89 -19.36
C TRP A 20 -2.88 12.70 -18.05
N ARG A 21 -3.55 12.47 -16.92
CA ARG A 21 -2.90 12.24 -15.61
C ARG A 21 -2.53 10.78 -15.36
N ASN A 22 -3.26 9.85 -15.95
CA ASN A 22 -3.16 8.44 -15.55
C ASN A 22 -2.58 7.52 -16.64
N MET A 23 -2.40 8.02 -17.85
CA MET A 23 -1.93 7.22 -18.97
C MET A 23 -0.41 7.29 -19.18
N SER A 24 0.31 8.03 -18.37
CA SER A 24 1.76 8.19 -18.51
C SER A 24 2.44 8.44 -17.16
N TYR A 25 3.58 7.82 -16.97
CA TYR A 25 4.52 8.16 -15.88
C TYR A 25 5.06 9.59 -15.98
N PHE A 26 4.90 10.23 -17.12
CA PHE A 26 5.34 11.60 -17.39
C PHE A 26 4.23 12.63 -17.30
N SER A 27 3.09 12.26 -16.74
CA SER A 27 1.93 13.17 -16.60
C SER A 27 2.25 14.41 -15.76
N ASP A 28 3.19 14.31 -14.83
CA ASP A 28 3.76 15.43 -14.09
C ASP A 28 5.28 15.48 -14.30
N VAL A 29 5.73 16.26 -15.29
CA VAL A 29 7.14 16.38 -15.62
C VAL A 29 7.97 17.12 -14.57
N THR A 30 7.32 17.82 -13.65
CA THR A 30 7.97 18.56 -12.55
C THR A 30 8.21 17.68 -11.33
N ASN A 31 7.48 16.57 -11.22
CA ASN A 31 7.53 15.69 -10.06
C ASN A 31 7.46 14.21 -10.49
N ILE A 32 8.45 13.79 -11.25
CA ILE A 32 8.52 12.41 -11.76
C ILE A 32 8.89 11.48 -10.62
N CYS A 33 8.02 10.53 -10.31
CA CYS A 33 8.30 9.43 -9.40
C CYS A 33 8.05 8.08 -10.10
N TRP A 34 9.10 7.32 -10.29
CA TRP A 34 9.03 6.02 -10.94
C TRP A 34 8.42 4.92 -10.06
N PHE A 35 8.36 5.14 -8.76
CA PHE A 35 7.96 4.13 -7.78
C PHE A 35 6.54 4.35 -7.25
N LEU A 36 6.10 5.60 -7.21
CA LEU A 36 4.85 5.97 -6.60
C LEU A 36 4.33 7.27 -7.20
N GLN A 37 3.11 7.24 -7.67
CA GLN A 37 2.45 8.42 -8.19
C GLN A 37 2.26 9.46 -7.06
N PRO A 38 2.75 10.70 -7.22
CA PRO A 38 2.81 11.67 -6.12
C PRO A 38 1.44 12.06 -5.53
N GLU A 39 0.42 12.17 -6.38
CA GLU A 39 -0.93 12.48 -5.91
C GLU A 39 -1.50 11.36 -5.06
N PHE A 40 -1.27 10.11 -5.43
CA PHE A 40 -1.66 8.97 -4.63
C PHE A 40 -0.96 8.99 -3.26
N ALA A 41 0.33 9.27 -3.22
CA ALA A 41 1.08 9.38 -1.97
C ALA A 41 0.50 10.47 -1.04
N ARG A 42 0.16 11.62 -1.62
CA ARG A 42 -0.45 12.72 -0.88
C ARG A 42 -1.81 12.33 -0.28
N GLU A 43 -2.70 11.74 -1.09
CA GLU A 43 -4.03 11.37 -0.63
C GLU A 43 -4.00 10.20 0.36
N ALA A 44 -3.09 9.24 0.20
CA ALA A 44 -2.89 8.18 1.17
C ALA A 44 -2.44 8.74 2.54
N ARG A 45 -1.49 9.69 2.57
CA ARG A 45 -1.08 10.37 3.80
C ARG A 45 -2.23 11.15 4.42
N ARG A 46 -2.96 11.90 3.60
CA ARG A 46 -4.14 12.65 4.04
C ARG A 46 -5.19 11.75 4.69
N LEU A 47 -5.46 10.59 4.09
CA LEU A 47 -6.38 9.61 4.66
C LEU A 47 -5.91 9.11 6.04
N HIS A 48 -4.65 8.73 6.16
CA HIS A 48 -4.09 8.27 7.43
C HIS A 48 -4.11 9.36 8.50
N ASN A 49 -3.81 10.58 8.14
CA ASN A 49 -3.88 11.72 9.07
C ASN A 49 -5.32 12.02 9.52
N LEU A 50 -6.29 11.88 8.61
CA LEU A 50 -7.71 12.07 8.93
C LEU A 50 -8.23 10.98 9.87
N VAL A 51 -7.88 9.72 9.60
CA VAL A 51 -8.32 8.57 10.40
C VAL A 51 -7.52 8.47 11.71
N GLY A 52 -6.31 8.96 11.75
CA GLY A 52 -5.43 8.92 12.92
C GLY A 52 -4.92 7.52 13.25
N ASN A 53 -4.89 6.60 12.27
CA ASN A 53 -4.51 5.21 12.48
C ASN A 53 -3.03 4.92 12.21
N ALA A 54 -2.30 5.85 11.61
CA ALA A 54 -0.87 5.72 11.34
C ALA A 54 -0.17 7.07 11.28
N VAL A 55 1.07 7.12 11.71
CA VAL A 55 1.95 8.29 11.52
C VAL A 55 2.54 8.19 10.12
N ALA A 56 2.03 9.02 9.20
CA ALA A 56 2.43 9.00 7.80
C ALA A 56 3.41 10.11 7.40
N ASP A 57 3.52 11.16 8.22
CA ASP A 57 4.43 12.27 7.98
C ASP A 57 5.87 11.86 8.27
N ASP A 58 6.80 12.30 7.43
CA ASP A 58 8.23 11.94 7.49
C ASP A 58 8.50 10.43 7.46
N ARG A 59 7.60 9.65 6.83
CA ARG A 59 7.75 8.21 6.63
C ARG A 59 7.76 7.86 5.15
N PHE A 60 8.49 6.82 4.82
CA PHE A 60 8.44 6.24 3.49
C PHE A 60 7.09 5.55 3.28
N LEU A 61 6.51 5.75 2.11
CA LEU A 61 5.30 5.08 1.68
C LEU A 61 5.67 4.07 0.60
N VAL A 62 5.38 2.81 0.87
CA VAL A 62 5.60 1.72 -0.09
C VAL A 62 4.24 1.18 -0.52
N VAL A 63 4.04 1.06 -1.82
CA VAL A 63 2.79 0.59 -2.42
C VAL A 63 3.04 -0.71 -3.16
N GLY A 64 2.10 -1.63 -3.07
CA GLY A 64 2.16 -2.92 -3.74
C GLY A 64 0.78 -3.43 -4.14
N THR A 65 0.74 -4.57 -4.81
CA THR A 65 -0.49 -5.19 -5.33
C THR A 65 -1.31 -5.94 -4.28
N GLY A 66 -1.06 -5.68 -3.02
CA GLY A 66 -1.80 -6.23 -1.89
C GLY A 66 -0.93 -6.44 -0.66
N SER A 67 -1.59 -6.66 0.49
CA SER A 67 -0.92 -6.83 1.79
C SER A 67 0.04 -8.01 1.82
N SER A 68 -0.26 -9.09 1.12
CA SER A 68 0.61 -10.27 1.03
C SER A 68 1.96 -9.95 0.40
N GLN A 69 1.96 -9.23 -0.70
CA GLN A 69 3.18 -8.79 -1.37
C GLN A 69 3.99 -7.84 -0.48
N LEU A 70 3.32 -6.87 0.13
CA LEU A 70 3.98 -5.90 1.00
C LEU A 70 4.56 -6.56 2.26
N PHE A 71 3.86 -7.53 2.82
CA PHE A 71 4.35 -8.30 3.95
C PHE A 71 5.60 -9.10 3.59
N GLN A 72 5.60 -9.79 2.46
CA GLN A 72 6.78 -10.52 1.96
C GLN A 72 7.95 -9.58 1.68
N ALA A 73 7.71 -8.44 1.05
CA ALA A 73 8.73 -7.44 0.80
C ALA A 73 9.36 -6.91 2.11
N ALA A 74 8.53 -6.65 3.13
CA ALA A 74 9.01 -6.23 4.44
C ALA A 74 9.86 -7.30 5.13
N LEU A 75 9.41 -8.56 5.10
CA LEU A 75 10.18 -9.68 5.64
C LEU A 75 11.52 -9.85 4.93
N PHE A 76 11.52 -9.74 3.61
CA PHE A 76 12.74 -9.81 2.81
C PHE A 76 13.70 -8.67 3.14
N ALA A 77 13.19 -7.43 3.23
CA ALA A 77 14.01 -6.26 3.55
C ALA A 77 14.61 -6.30 4.97
N LEU A 78 13.91 -6.93 5.92
CA LEU A 78 14.35 -7.09 7.30
C LEU A 78 15.24 -8.31 7.50
N SER A 79 15.30 -9.23 6.53
CA SER A 79 16.14 -10.42 6.61
C SER A 79 17.58 -10.09 6.24
N PRO A 80 18.57 -10.35 7.11
CA PRO A 80 19.96 -10.17 6.75
C PRO A 80 20.35 -11.08 5.58
N SER A 81 21.03 -10.52 4.58
CA SER A 81 21.43 -11.26 3.36
C SER A 81 22.53 -12.31 3.63
N ASP A 82 23.26 -12.13 4.70
CA ASP A 82 24.43 -12.92 5.12
C ASP A 82 24.15 -13.80 6.35
N ALA A 83 22.91 -13.86 6.82
CA ALA A 83 22.56 -14.69 7.95
C ALA A 83 22.73 -16.18 7.63
N PRO A 84 23.46 -16.95 8.47
CA PRO A 84 23.67 -18.38 8.25
C PRO A 84 22.39 -19.22 8.40
N GLU A 85 21.44 -18.71 9.19
CA GLU A 85 20.17 -19.36 9.47
C GLU A 85 19.00 -18.50 8.98
N PRO A 86 17.88 -19.12 8.58
CA PRO A 86 16.66 -18.39 8.25
C PRO A 86 16.16 -17.58 9.43
N MET A 87 15.68 -16.37 9.17
CA MET A 87 15.09 -15.53 10.19
C MET A 87 13.78 -16.16 10.71
N THR A 88 13.63 -16.19 12.04
CA THR A 88 12.40 -16.63 12.68
C THR A 88 11.40 -15.48 12.73
N VAL A 89 10.20 -15.72 12.21
CA VAL A 89 9.08 -14.78 12.31
C VAL A 89 8.15 -15.23 13.42
N VAL A 90 7.87 -14.33 14.36
CA VAL A 90 6.93 -14.58 15.46
C VAL A 90 5.68 -13.75 15.24
N SER A 91 4.53 -14.38 15.29
CA SER A 91 3.23 -13.72 15.14
C SER A 91 2.32 -13.98 16.33
N ALA A 92 1.58 -12.94 16.76
CA ALA A 92 0.57 -13.09 17.78
C ALA A 92 -0.67 -13.81 17.23
N VAL A 93 -1.34 -14.59 18.08
CA VAL A 93 -2.58 -15.30 17.73
C VAL A 93 -3.76 -14.45 18.21
N PRO A 94 -4.84 -14.32 17.44
CA PRO A 94 -5.05 -14.85 16.09
C PRO A 94 -4.24 -14.09 15.04
N TYR A 95 -3.68 -14.81 14.06
CA TYR A 95 -2.87 -14.23 13.00
C TYR A 95 -3.57 -14.32 11.64
N TYR A 96 -3.19 -13.44 10.73
CA TYR A 96 -3.67 -13.47 9.35
C TYR A 96 -2.98 -14.61 8.58
N SER A 97 -3.74 -15.36 7.76
CA SER A 97 -3.27 -16.58 7.09
C SER A 97 -2.03 -16.40 6.20
N VAL A 98 -1.76 -15.19 5.76
CA VAL A 98 -0.60 -14.85 4.92
C VAL A 98 0.73 -14.90 5.68
N SER A 99 0.71 -14.83 7.01
CA SER A 99 1.94 -14.90 7.82
C SER A 99 2.64 -16.28 7.77
N ASN A 100 2.00 -17.29 7.18
CA ASN A 100 2.57 -18.62 6.99
C ASN A 100 3.24 -18.85 5.63
N VAL A 101 3.40 -17.82 4.80
CA VAL A 101 4.06 -17.95 3.50
C VAL A 101 5.56 -18.16 3.74
N PRO A 102 6.14 -19.31 3.34
CA PRO A 102 7.57 -19.52 3.45
C PRO A 102 8.31 -18.53 2.55
N LEU A 103 9.30 -17.87 3.11
CA LEU A 103 10.26 -17.08 2.32
C LEU A 103 11.07 -18.06 1.47
N LEU A 104 10.74 -18.13 0.19
CA LEU A 104 11.60 -18.79 -0.78
C LEU A 104 12.85 -17.91 -0.95
N ARG A 105 14.00 -18.45 -0.59
CA ARG A 105 15.31 -17.88 -0.88
C ARG A 105 15.74 -18.23 -2.30
#